data_d6ae82bc3bcd8cd1f374faa8c303a2b5
#
_entry.id   d6ae82bc3bcd8cd1f374faa8c303a2b5
#
_cell.length_a   1.000
_cell.length_b   1.000
_cell.length_c   1.000
_cell.angle_alpha   90.00
_cell.angle_beta   90.00
_cell.angle_gamma   90.00
#
_symmetry.space_group_name_H-M   'P 1'
#
loop_
_entity.id
_entity.type
_entity.pdbx_description
1 polymer ?
#
loop_
_entity_poly.entity_id
_entity_poly.type
_entity_poly.pdbx_seq_one_letter_code
_entity_poly.pdbx_strand_id
1 'polypeptide(L)'
;MNKMNLYLNKRLLKYTFLLCLTFLILGCAKSSKPVEYYMLDASVGIDNNQTLKGDEGPMIGLGPIRLPEYLDRFQMVVAVSENKYKLIDGHRWAEKLDQNISLALFKTLPSQLGTDRMIRYPWPQRPGVDFQVKIDILELNVDQDGQSQLVAQWSIKSKDKTILNKRSTFTAQASTTDIDKMVQAQSECLTQLGQEIVVNLKPLLK
;
A
#
# COMPACT_ATOMS: atom_id res chain seq x y z
N MET A 1 70.13 -0.33 -35.35
CA MET A 1 69.34 0.75 -34.74
C MET A 1 67.80 0.41 -34.63
N ASN A 2 67.40 -0.85 -34.59
CA ASN A 2 65.98 -1.19 -34.69
C ASN A 2 65.37 -2.09 -33.56
N LYS A 3 66.21 -2.70 -32.72
CA LYS A 3 65.66 -3.59 -31.65
C LYS A 3 65.18 -2.80 -30.42
N MET A 4 65.80 -1.69 -30.09
CA MET A 4 65.44 -0.87 -28.89
C MET A 4 64.10 -0.15 -29.04
N ASN A 5 63.76 0.35 -30.24
CA ASN A 5 62.48 0.98 -30.53
C ASN A 5 61.34 -0.04 -30.50
N LEU A 6 61.60 -1.29 -30.86
CA LEU A 6 60.59 -2.35 -30.85
C LEU A 6 60.21 -2.76 -29.41
N TYR A 7 61.19 -2.78 -28.49
CA TYR A 7 60.97 -3.06 -27.06
C TYR A 7 60.25 -1.90 -26.36
N LEU A 8 60.56 -0.66 -26.72
CA LEU A 8 59.96 0.53 -26.18
C LEU A 8 58.43 0.59 -26.57
N ASN A 9 58.11 0.34 -27.85
CA ASN A 9 56.75 0.30 -28.35
C ASN A 9 55.92 -0.84 -27.71
N LYS A 10 56.50 -2.01 -27.47
CA LYS A 10 55.79 -3.11 -26.80
C LYS A 10 55.51 -2.81 -25.35
N ARG A 11 56.37 -2.10 -24.63
CA ARG A 11 56.12 -1.65 -23.25
C ARG A 11 55.06 -0.55 -23.21
N LEU A 12 55.13 0.43 -24.10
CA LEU A 12 54.14 1.47 -24.21
C LEU A 12 52.73 0.89 -24.48
N LEU A 13 52.63 -0.06 -25.40
CA LEU A 13 51.38 -0.73 -25.74
C LEU A 13 50.80 -1.51 -24.56
N LYS A 14 51.64 -2.14 -23.72
CA LYS A 14 51.15 -2.81 -22.49
C LYS A 14 50.65 -1.83 -21.45
N TYR A 15 51.31 -0.69 -21.27
CA TYR A 15 50.85 0.32 -20.30
C TYR A 15 49.56 1.03 -20.77
N THR A 16 49.42 1.31 -22.07
CA THR A 16 48.20 1.85 -22.65
C THR A 16 47.02 0.87 -22.51
N PHE A 17 47.28 -0.43 -22.75
CA PHE A 17 46.25 -1.47 -22.57
C PHE A 17 45.86 -1.63 -21.11
N LEU A 18 46.82 -1.58 -20.18
CA LEU A 18 46.56 -1.66 -18.75
C LEU A 18 45.78 -0.42 -18.25
N LEU A 19 46.09 0.78 -18.78
CA LEU A 19 45.40 2.03 -18.46
C LEU A 19 43.97 2.01 -18.99
N CYS A 20 43.73 1.52 -20.21
CA CYS A 20 42.38 1.35 -20.74
C CYS A 20 41.57 0.32 -19.94
N LEU A 21 42.19 -0.76 -19.48
CA LEU A 21 41.52 -1.78 -18.68
C LEU A 21 41.11 -1.25 -17.30
N THR A 22 41.92 -0.38 -16.67
CA THR A 22 41.58 0.27 -15.40
C THR A 22 40.43 1.29 -15.55
N PHE A 23 40.36 1.98 -16.70
CA PHE A 23 39.23 2.90 -16.98
C PHE A 23 37.90 2.18 -17.19
N LEU A 24 37.90 0.94 -17.69
CA LEU A 24 36.68 0.12 -17.86
C LEU A 24 36.07 -0.36 -16.52
N ILE A 25 36.89 -0.48 -15.47
CA ILE A 25 36.43 -0.96 -14.16
C ILE A 25 35.79 0.16 -13.33
N LEU A 26 36.13 1.42 -13.60
CA LEU A 26 35.61 2.58 -12.87
C LEU A 26 34.20 3.04 -13.31
N GLY A 27 33.63 2.45 -14.39
CA GLY A 27 32.40 2.92 -15.02
C GLY A 27 31.09 2.46 -14.40
N CYS A 28 31.05 1.56 -13.40
CA CYS A 28 29.81 0.91 -12.92
C CYS A 28 29.36 1.23 -11.49
N ALA A 29 29.85 2.28 -10.87
CA ALA A 29 29.37 2.70 -9.55
C ALA A 29 28.13 3.61 -9.68
N LYS A 30 27.03 3.10 -10.26
CA LYS A 30 25.74 3.77 -10.17
C LYS A 30 25.20 3.52 -8.74
N SER A 31 25.40 4.48 -7.84
CA SER A 31 24.80 4.45 -6.52
C SER A 31 23.27 4.48 -6.69
N SER A 32 22.62 3.34 -6.56
CA SER A 32 21.15 3.30 -6.44
C SER A 32 20.78 3.90 -5.10
N LYS A 33 19.84 4.87 -5.09
CA LYS A 33 19.25 5.35 -3.84
C LYS A 33 18.66 4.17 -3.08
N PRO A 34 18.76 4.14 -1.74
CA PRO A 34 18.12 3.11 -0.94
C PRO A 34 16.60 3.12 -1.20
N VAL A 35 15.99 1.93 -1.17
CA VAL A 35 14.54 1.79 -1.31
C VAL A 35 13.89 2.09 0.03
N GLU A 36 12.88 2.95 0.04
CA GLU A 36 12.06 3.28 1.20
C GLU A 36 10.76 2.48 1.16
N TYR A 37 10.30 2.03 2.35
CA TYR A 37 9.13 1.18 2.49
C TYR A 37 8.07 1.86 3.33
N TYR A 38 6.82 1.77 2.89
CA TYR A 38 5.67 2.46 3.46
C TYR A 38 4.54 1.50 3.81
N MET A 39 3.75 1.87 4.79
CA MET A 39 2.50 1.20 5.15
C MET A 39 1.40 2.22 5.38
N LEU A 40 0.18 1.85 5.01
CA LEU A 40 -1.02 2.63 5.37
C LEU A 40 -1.36 2.39 6.84
N ASP A 41 -1.91 3.41 7.47
CA ASP A 41 -2.47 3.37 8.81
C ASP A 41 -3.91 3.93 8.78
N ALA A 42 -4.87 3.18 9.31
CA ALA A 42 -6.27 3.59 9.38
C ALA A 42 -6.65 4.16 10.76
N SER A 43 -5.68 4.59 11.57
CA SER A 43 -5.89 5.12 12.92
C SER A 43 -5.83 6.64 13.00
N VAL A 44 -5.73 7.34 11.88
CA VAL A 44 -5.60 8.80 11.86
C VAL A 44 -6.79 9.47 12.56
N GLY A 45 -6.52 10.16 13.68
CA GLY A 45 -7.55 10.86 14.46
C GLY A 45 -8.50 9.96 15.25
N ILE A 46 -8.19 8.66 15.43
CA ILE A 46 -9.01 7.73 16.21
C ILE A 46 -8.41 7.55 17.61
N ASP A 47 -9.25 7.73 18.63
CA ASP A 47 -8.91 7.35 20.01
C ASP A 47 -9.17 5.86 20.23
N ASN A 48 -8.12 5.08 20.42
CA ASN A 48 -8.19 3.63 20.59
C ASN A 48 -8.40 3.19 22.05
N ASN A 49 -8.73 4.10 22.95
CA ASN A 49 -8.88 3.80 24.40
C ASN A 49 -10.23 3.17 24.78
N GLN A 50 -11.03 2.68 23.84
CA GLN A 50 -12.31 2.04 24.17
C GLN A 50 -12.08 0.63 24.73
N THR A 51 -12.70 0.34 25.88
CA THR A 51 -12.75 -1.00 26.47
C THR A 51 -13.57 -1.93 25.56
N LEU A 52 -12.92 -2.99 25.08
CA LEU A 52 -13.58 -3.97 24.21
C LEU A 52 -14.53 -4.82 25.05
N LYS A 53 -15.72 -5.07 24.53
CA LYS A 53 -16.63 -6.09 25.09
C LYS A 53 -16.03 -7.45 24.79
N GLY A 54 -15.94 -8.31 25.80
CA GLY A 54 -15.35 -9.64 25.71
C GLY A 54 -15.94 -10.54 24.61
N ASP A 55 -15.72 -11.85 24.70
CA ASP A 55 -15.99 -12.89 23.70
C ASP A 55 -17.47 -13.10 23.28
N GLU A 56 -18.38 -12.23 23.68
CA GLU A 56 -19.80 -12.32 23.36
C GLU A 56 -20.15 -11.45 22.14
N GLY A 57 -20.98 -11.97 21.24
CA GLY A 57 -21.50 -11.27 20.07
C GLY A 57 -21.13 -11.94 18.75
N PRO A 58 -21.57 -11.35 17.62
CA PRO A 58 -21.38 -11.92 16.29
C PRO A 58 -19.92 -11.85 15.85
N MET A 59 -19.48 -12.87 15.09
CA MET A 59 -18.16 -12.92 14.45
C MET A 59 -18.17 -12.09 13.17
N ILE A 60 -17.23 -11.20 13.03
CA ILE A 60 -17.08 -10.30 11.89
C ILE A 60 -15.88 -10.75 11.04
N GLY A 61 -16.12 -11.03 9.76
CA GLY A 61 -15.09 -11.31 8.77
C GLY A 61 -14.74 -10.06 7.95
N LEU A 62 -13.49 -9.64 7.95
CA LEU A 62 -12.99 -8.56 7.11
C LEU A 62 -12.32 -9.11 5.85
N GLY A 63 -12.89 -8.82 4.70
CA GLY A 63 -12.39 -9.21 3.39
C GLY A 63 -13.29 -10.18 2.62
N PRO A 64 -12.86 -10.60 1.42
CA PRO A 64 -11.61 -10.20 0.77
C PRO A 64 -11.55 -8.70 0.44
N ILE A 65 -10.32 -8.17 0.41
CA ILE A 65 -10.02 -6.87 -0.16
C ILE A 65 -9.43 -7.10 -1.55
N ARG A 66 -10.00 -6.47 -2.56
CA ARG A 66 -9.57 -6.59 -3.94
C ARG A 66 -9.05 -5.26 -4.45
N LEU A 67 -8.02 -5.33 -5.28
CA LEU A 67 -7.40 -4.17 -5.93
C LEU A 67 -7.50 -4.32 -7.45
N PRO A 68 -7.54 -3.23 -8.21
CA PRO A 68 -7.27 -3.26 -9.63
C PRO A 68 -5.80 -3.63 -9.88
N GLU A 69 -5.49 -4.27 -11.01
CA GLU A 69 -4.15 -4.81 -11.32
C GLU A 69 -3.04 -3.75 -11.26
N TYR A 70 -3.34 -2.50 -11.59
CA TYR A 70 -2.34 -1.44 -11.56
C TYR A 70 -1.87 -1.08 -10.13
N LEU A 71 -2.67 -1.41 -9.11
CA LEU A 71 -2.33 -1.27 -7.69
C LEU A 71 -1.77 -2.56 -7.05
N ASP A 72 -1.99 -3.74 -7.67
CA ASP A 72 -1.48 -5.03 -7.14
C ASP A 72 0.01 -5.18 -7.42
N ARG A 73 0.80 -4.33 -6.80
CA ARG A 73 2.26 -4.29 -6.89
C ARG A 73 2.87 -3.64 -5.67
N PHE A 74 4.17 -3.87 -5.47
CA PHE A 74 4.90 -3.21 -4.37
C PHE A 74 5.25 -1.76 -4.70
N GLN A 75 5.43 -1.39 -5.97
CA GLN A 75 5.77 -0.02 -6.36
C GLN A 75 4.58 0.90 -6.10
N MET A 76 4.87 2.07 -5.53
CA MET A 76 3.87 3.12 -5.38
C MET A 76 3.51 3.72 -6.74
N VAL A 77 2.23 4.01 -6.93
CA VAL A 77 1.65 4.53 -8.17
C VAL A 77 1.02 5.89 -7.89
N VAL A 78 1.28 6.86 -8.75
CA VAL A 78 0.65 8.19 -8.72
C VAL A 78 -0.01 8.48 -10.06
N ALA A 79 -1.12 9.19 -10.04
CA ALA A 79 -1.76 9.68 -11.26
C ALA A 79 -1.02 10.93 -11.76
N VAL A 80 -0.63 10.91 -13.04
CA VAL A 80 0.00 12.05 -13.73
C VAL A 80 -1.01 12.80 -14.60
N SER A 81 -2.09 12.16 -14.98
CA SER A 81 -3.28 12.72 -15.63
C SER A 81 -4.41 11.70 -15.52
N GLU A 82 -5.61 12.03 -15.99
CA GLU A 82 -6.78 11.14 -15.95
C GLU A 82 -6.50 9.72 -16.44
N ASN A 83 -5.63 9.57 -17.46
CA ASN A 83 -5.35 8.28 -18.12
C ASN A 83 -3.87 7.87 -18.03
N LYS A 84 -3.06 8.55 -17.20
CA LYS A 84 -1.62 8.27 -17.11
C LYS A 84 -1.16 8.13 -15.67
N TYR A 85 -0.56 7.00 -15.40
CA TYR A 85 0.04 6.67 -14.11
C TYR A 85 1.56 6.56 -14.22
N LYS A 86 2.26 6.83 -13.13
CA LYS A 86 3.70 6.69 -13.00
C LYS A 86 4.02 5.88 -11.76
N LEU A 87 5.01 4.98 -11.89
CA LEU A 87 5.62 4.32 -10.74
C LEU A 87 6.64 5.25 -10.10
N ILE A 88 6.67 5.29 -8.78
CA ILE A 88 7.65 6.09 -8.04
C ILE A 88 8.88 5.23 -7.78
N ASP A 89 10.01 5.63 -8.34
CA ASP A 89 11.27 4.93 -8.15
C ASP A 89 11.77 5.06 -6.70
N GLY A 90 12.24 3.95 -6.14
CA GLY A 90 12.80 3.92 -4.78
C GLY A 90 11.77 3.89 -3.66
N HIS A 91 10.45 3.95 -3.93
CA HIS A 91 9.40 3.94 -2.92
C HIS A 91 8.45 2.76 -3.14
N ARG A 92 8.22 1.96 -2.09
CA ARG A 92 7.45 0.73 -2.17
C ARG A 92 6.56 0.54 -0.96
N TRP A 93 5.48 -0.15 -1.15
CA TRP A 93 4.72 -0.73 -0.04
C TRP A 93 5.55 -1.83 0.63
N ALA A 94 5.56 -1.87 1.96
CA ALA A 94 6.27 -2.89 2.75
C ALA A 94 5.60 -4.27 2.65
N GLU A 95 4.29 -4.28 2.38
CA GLU A 95 3.47 -5.47 2.13
C GLU A 95 2.66 -5.28 0.84
N LYS A 96 2.06 -6.35 0.32
CA LYS A 96 1.03 -6.22 -0.72
C LYS A 96 -0.07 -5.28 -0.24
N LEU A 97 -0.49 -4.36 -1.09
CA LEU A 97 -1.37 -3.27 -0.68
C LEU A 97 -2.74 -3.76 -0.17
N ASP A 98 -3.28 -4.86 -0.72
CA ASP A 98 -4.50 -5.51 -0.21
C ASP A 98 -4.34 -6.01 1.24
N GLN A 99 -3.18 -6.63 1.54
CA GLN A 99 -2.86 -7.10 2.89
C GLN A 99 -2.62 -5.94 3.84
N ASN A 100 -1.97 -4.89 3.38
CA ASN A 100 -1.72 -3.69 4.18
C ASN A 100 -3.04 -2.97 4.54
N ILE A 101 -3.94 -2.75 3.57
CA ILE A 101 -5.29 -2.20 3.82
C ILE A 101 -6.07 -3.08 4.81
N SER A 102 -6.03 -4.41 4.60
CA SER A 102 -6.68 -5.35 5.51
C SER A 102 -6.13 -5.24 6.94
N LEU A 103 -4.81 -5.15 7.09
CA LEU A 103 -4.16 -5.03 8.39
C LEU A 103 -4.49 -3.70 9.07
N ALA A 104 -4.43 -2.60 8.32
CA ALA A 104 -4.73 -1.26 8.83
C ALA A 104 -6.17 -1.16 9.38
N LEU A 105 -7.15 -1.63 8.60
CA LEU A 105 -8.55 -1.67 9.04
C LEU A 105 -8.76 -2.64 10.21
N PHE A 106 -8.11 -3.81 10.19
CA PHE A 106 -8.24 -4.80 11.26
C PHE A 106 -7.70 -4.32 12.60
N LYS A 107 -6.71 -3.44 12.60
CA LYS A 107 -6.16 -2.84 13.83
C LYS A 107 -7.12 -1.82 14.48
N THR A 108 -7.96 -1.16 13.69
CA THR A 108 -8.74 0.00 14.16
C THR A 108 -10.24 -0.30 14.30
N LEU A 109 -10.80 -1.17 13.46
CA LEU A 109 -12.22 -1.49 13.51
C LEU A 109 -12.69 -2.11 14.84
N PRO A 110 -11.95 -3.04 15.50
CA PRO A 110 -12.37 -3.63 16.76
C PRO A 110 -12.70 -2.60 17.84
N SER A 111 -11.80 -1.64 18.08
CA SER A 111 -12.01 -0.59 19.09
C SER A 111 -13.24 0.27 18.79
N GLN A 112 -13.46 0.63 17.53
CA GLN A 112 -14.59 1.46 17.13
C GLN A 112 -15.94 0.71 17.17
N LEU A 113 -15.91 -0.59 16.85
CA LEU A 113 -17.09 -1.46 16.94
C LEU A 113 -17.39 -1.90 18.38
N GLY A 114 -16.38 -1.87 19.26
CA GLY A 114 -16.47 -2.31 20.64
C GLY A 114 -16.43 -3.83 20.80
N THR A 115 -15.79 -4.56 19.88
CA THR A 115 -15.66 -6.02 19.91
C THR A 115 -14.36 -6.51 19.31
N ASP A 116 -13.75 -7.54 19.91
CA ASP A 116 -12.57 -8.24 19.39
C ASP A 116 -12.94 -9.42 18.48
N ARG A 117 -14.23 -9.73 18.32
CA ARG A 117 -14.69 -10.86 17.51
C ARG A 117 -14.60 -10.57 16.03
N MET A 118 -13.37 -10.36 15.56
CA MET A 118 -13.06 -10.10 14.16
C MET A 118 -12.00 -11.07 13.65
N ILE A 119 -12.09 -11.41 12.37
CA ILE A 119 -11.13 -12.26 11.66
C ILE A 119 -10.88 -11.72 10.25
N ARG A 120 -9.62 -11.79 9.79
CA ARG A 120 -9.26 -11.39 8.42
C ARG A 120 -9.40 -12.55 7.44
N TYR A 121 -9.77 -12.23 6.20
CA TYR A 121 -9.75 -13.18 5.10
C TYR A 121 -8.32 -13.58 4.72
N PRO A 122 -8.04 -14.85 4.36
CA PRO A 122 -8.96 -15.97 4.37
C PRO A 122 -9.12 -16.55 5.78
N TRP A 123 -10.35 -16.90 6.15
CA TRP A 123 -10.65 -17.58 7.41
C TRP A 123 -11.04 -19.04 7.19
N PRO A 124 -10.87 -19.92 8.21
CA PRO A 124 -11.37 -21.29 8.16
C PRO A 124 -12.90 -21.29 8.09
N GLN A 125 -13.48 -22.36 7.52
CA GLN A 125 -14.94 -22.48 7.43
C GLN A 125 -15.64 -22.51 8.80
N ARG A 126 -14.93 -22.91 9.86
CA ARG A 126 -15.43 -22.93 11.23
C ARG A 126 -14.41 -22.31 12.18
N PRO A 127 -14.83 -21.41 13.09
CA PRO A 127 -16.18 -20.86 13.18
C PRO A 127 -16.51 -20.00 11.95
N GLY A 128 -17.77 -20.04 11.51
CA GLY A 128 -18.27 -19.17 10.44
C GLY A 128 -18.27 -17.71 10.87
N VAL A 129 -18.44 -16.79 9.91
CA VAL A 129 -18.64 -15.38 10.17
C VAL A 129 -20.13 -15.04 10.08
N ASP A 130 -20.63 -14.26 11.06
CA ASP A 130 -22.01 -13.79 11.06
C ASP A 130 -22.21 -12.59 10.12
N PHE A 131 -21.23 -11.69 10.11
CA PHE A 131 -21.15 -10.55 9.21
C PHE A 131 -19.83 -10.54 8.45
N GLN A 132 -19.90 -10.35 7.15
CA GLN A 132 -18.73 -10.22 6.28
C GLN A 132 -18.70 -8.83 5.66
N VAL A 133 -17.60 -8.11 5.83
CA VAL A 133 -17.32 -6.87 5.13
C VAL A 133 -16.39 -7.17 3.94
N LYS A 134 -16.88 -6.99 2.71
CA LYS A 134 -16.09 -7.11 1.47
C LYS A 134 -15.78 -5.74 0.93
N ILE A 135 -14.58 -5.55 0.41
CA ILE A 135 -14.12 -4.27 -0.12
C ILE A 135 -13.43 -4.49 -1.46
N ASP A 136 -13.91 -3.81 -2.49
CA ASP A 136 -13.27 -3.73 -3.80
C ASP A 136 -12.78 -2.28 -3.96
N ILE A 137 -11.48 -2.07 -3.87
CA ILE A 137 -10.85 -0.77 -4.14
C ILE A 137 -10.88 -0.57 -5.64
N LEU A 138 -11.49 0.49 -6.09
CA LEU A 138 -11.57 0.85 -7.50
C LEU A 138 -10.47 1.83 -7.88
N GLU A 139 -10.10 2.69 -6.92
CA GLU A 139 -9.09 3.72 -7.09
C GLU A 139 -8.43 4.06 -5.76
N LEU A 140 -7.12 4.23 -5.76
CA LEU A 140 -6.33 4.79 -4.67
C LEU A 140 -5.13 5.49 -5.29
N ASN A 141 -5.18 6.79 -5.38
CA ASN A 141 -4.13 7.59 -5.99
C ASN A 141 -4.00 8.97 -5.34
N VAL A 142 -2.97 9.70 -5.77
CA VAL A 142 -2.82 11.14 -5.55
C VAL A 142 -2.78 11.78 -6.92
N ASP A 143 -3.58 12.82 -7.13
CA ASP A 143 -3.66 13.55 -8.39
C ASP A 143 -2.61 14.68 -8.50
N GLN A 144 -2.67 15.43 -9.61
CA GLN A 144 -1.73 16.54 -9.87
C GLN A 144 -1.95 17.75 -8.97
N ASP A 145 -3.15 17.90 -8.41
CA ASP A 145 -3.50 19.00 -7.51
C ASP A 145 -3.13 18.67 -6.06
N GLY A 146 -2.50 17.50 -5.84
CA GLY A 146 -2.11 17.02 -4.52
C GLY A 146 -3.30 16.59 -3.68
N GLN A 147 -4.36 16.06 -4.30
CA GLN A 147 -5.47 15.46 -3.60
C GLN A 147 -5.35 13.93 -3.66
N SER A 148 -5.38 13.28 -2.50
CA SER A 148 -5.56 11.83 -2.41
C SER A 148 -7.03 11.48 -2.58
N GLN A 149 -7.30 10.44 -3.38
CA GLN A 149 -8.63 9.91 -3.61
C GLN A 149 -8.64 8.40 -3.42
N LEU A 150 -9.58 7.91 -2.62
CA LEU A 150 -9.93 6.51 -2.46
C LEU A 150 -11.37 6.31 -2.95
N VAL A 151 -11.57 5.48 -3.98
CA VAL A 151 -12.89 5.02 -4.41
C VAL A 151 -13.03 3.54 -4.09
N ALA A 152 -14.02 3.18 -3.30
CA ALA A 152 -14.29 1.81 -2.88
C ALA A 152 -15.74 1.40 -3.15
N GLN A 153 -15.93 0.19 -3.69
CA GLN A 153 -17.19 -0.53 -3.68
C GLN A 153 -17.13 -1.52 -2.52
N TRP A 154 -18.04 -1.42 -1.56
CA TRP A 154 -17.99 -2.30 -0.40
C TRP A 154 -19.37 -2.78 0.01
N SER A 155 -19.42 -3.90 0.73
CA SER A 155 -20.68 -4.52 1.12
C SER A 155 -20.59 -5.20 2.48
N ILE A 156 -21.73 -5.23 3.18
CA ILE A 156 -21.95 -6.05 4.38
C ILE A 156 -22.86 -7.20 3.99
N LYS A 157 -22.43 -8.43 4.30
CA LYS A 157 -23.22 -9.64 4.14
C LYS A 157 -23.45 -10.30 5.49
N SER A 158 -24.61 -10.96 5.65
CA SER A 158 -24.88 -11.90 6.74
C SER A 158 -25.56 -13.13 6.17
N LYS A 159 -25.05 -14.33 6.51
CA LYS A 159 -25.59 -15.63 6.07
C LYS A 159 -25.88 -15.64 4.55
N ASP A 160 -24.91 -15.30 3.75
CA ASP A 160 -24.99 -15.21 2.28
C ASP A 160 -25.91 -14.13 1.70
N LYS A 161 -26.64 -13.38 2.54
CA LYS A 161 -27.48 -12.28 2.12
C LYS A 161 -26.71 -10.96 2.19
N THR A 162 -26.71 -10.21 1.11
CA THR A 162 -26.18 -8.83 1.11
C THR A 162 -27.18 -7.91 1.81
N ILE A 163 -26.75 -7.30 2.94
CA ILE A 163 -27.54 -6.35 3.72
C ILE A 163 -27.31 -4.93 3.20
N LEU A 164 -26.06 -4.61 2.85
CA LEU A 164 -25.65 -3.30 2.37
C LEU A 164 -24.67 -3.47 1.19
N ASN A 165 -24.82 -2.62 0.19
CA ASN A 165 -23.86 -2.45 -0.89
C ASN A 165 -23.73 -0.96 -1.20
N LYS A 166 -22.52 -0.40 -1.07
CA LYS A 166 -22.24 1.02 -1.26
C LYS A 166 -21.03 1.22 -2.16
N ARG A 167 -21.04 2.33 -2.87
CA ARG A 167 -19.85 2.93 -3.49
C ARG A 167 -19.60 4.26 -2.79
N SER A 168 -18.39 4.43 -2.29
CA SER A 168 -17.98 5.60 -1.52
C SER A 168 -16.70 6.17 -2.09
N THR A 169 -16.57 7.50 -2.03
CA THR A 169 -15.36 8.23 -2.42
C THR A 169 -14.91 9.05 -1.24
N PHE A 170 -13.64 8.93 -0.90
CA PHE A 170 -12.99 9.67 0.18
C PHE A 170 -11.82 10.44 -0.39
N THR A 171 -11.60 11.64 0.14
CA THR A 171 -10.51 12.52 -0.30
C THR A 171 -9.78 13.11 0.89
N ALA A 172 -8.48 13.36 0.72
CA ALA A 172 -7.64 14.02 1.69
C ALA A 172 -6.57 14.85 0.98
N GLN A 173 -6.12 15.95 1.61
CA GLN A 173 -5.07 16.78 1.06
C GLN A 173 -3.73 16.05 1.17
N ALA A 174 -3.06 15.88 0.03
CA ALA A 174 -1.76 15.25 -0.09
C ALA A 174 -0.71 16.26 -0.58
N SER A 175 0.47 15.77 -0.88
CA SER A 175 1.53 16.50 -1.60
C SER A 175 1.77 15.83 -2.95
N THR A 176 2.20 16.58 -3.95
CA THR A 176 2.61 16.05 -5.26
C THR A 176 4.08 15.62 -5.28
N THR A 177 4.87 15.96 -4.28
CA THR A 177 6.34 15.74 -4.24
C THR A 177 6.84 15.05 -2.98
N ASP A 178 6.07 15.09 -1.89
CA ASP A 178 6.42 14.53 -0.58
C ASP A 178 5.66 13.20 -0.39
N ILE A 179 6.39 12.10 -0.44
CA ILE A 179 5.81 10.75 -0.40
C ILE A 179 5.20 10.44 0.97
N ASP A 180 5.80 10.92 2.07
CA ASP A 180 5.26 10.72 3.41
C ASP A 180 3.87 11.35 3.53
N LYS A 181 3.69 12.56 2.99
CA LYS A 181 2.39 13.24 2.95
C LYS A 181 1.39 12.57 2.01
N MET A 182 1.86 11.96 0.91
CA MET A 182 0.99 11.13 0.05
C MET A 182 0.44 9.94 0.82
N VAL A 183 1.32 9.19 1.52
CA VAL A 183 0.92 8.03 2.31
C VAL A 183 0.03 8.42 3.47
N GLN A 184 0.30 9.54 4.12
CA GLN A 184 -0.55 10.08 5.19
C GLN A 184 -1.96 10.39 4.68
N ALA A 185 -2.10 11.05 3.54
CA ALA A 185 -3.39 11.38 2.94
C ALA A 185 -4.16 10.13 2.48
N GLN A 186 -3.46 9.13 1.91
CA GLN A 186 -4.07 7.84 1.58
C GLN A 186 -4.53 7.09 2.84
N SER A 187 -3.77 7.19 3.93
CA SER A 187 -4.14 6.64 5.24
C SER A 187 -5.38 7.32 5.82
N GLU A 188 -5.50 8.63 5.65
CA GLU A 188 -6.69 9.40 6.05
C GLU A 188 -7.93 8.96 5.26
N CYS A 189 -7.82 8.79 3.94
CA CYS A 189 -8.92 8.25 3.13
C CYS A 189 -9.33 6.84 3.60
N LEU A 190 -8.37 5.99 3.97
CA LEU A 190 -8.65 4.65 4.49
C LEU A 190 -9.33 4.72 5.87
N THR A 191 -8.94 5.67 6.72
CA THR A 191 -9.60 5.94 8.00
C THR A 191 -11.07 6.32 7.80
N GLN A 192 -11.37 7.21 6.84
CA GLN A 192 -12.74 7.60 6.51
C GLN A 192 -13.58 6.41 6.02
N LEU A 193 -13.02 5.51 5.21
CA LEU A 193 -13.67 4.26 4.81
C LEU A 193 -13.97 3.38 6.05
N GLY A 194 -13.00 3.22 6.96
CA GLY A 194 -13.18 2.48 8.21
C GLY A 194 -14.31 3.05 9.07
N GLN A 195 -14.36 4.36 9.24
CA GLN A 195 -15.43 5.06 9.97
C GLN A 195 -16.81 4.84 9.32
N GLU A 196 -16.90 4.90 7.99
CA GLU A 196 -18.16 4.64 7.29
C GLU A 196 -18.63 3.18 7.47
N ILE A 197 -17.69 2.22 7.45
CA ILE A 197 -17.98 0.81 7.75
C ILE A 197 -18.52 0.69 9.18
N VAL A 198 -17.91 1.33 10.17
CA VAL A 198 -18.34 1.31 11.57
C VAL A 198 -19.74 1.85 11.72
N VAL A 199 -20.06 2.99 11.13
CA VAL A 199 -21.39 3.62 11.18
C VAL A 199 -22.47 2.67 10.68
N ASN A 200 -22.20 1.89 9.65
CA ASN A 200 -23.17 1.00 9.03
C ASN A 200 -23.20 -0.41 9.66
N LEU A 201 -22.10 -0.90 10.21
CA LEU A 201 -22.01 -2.25 10.79
C LEU A 201 -22.43 -2.27 12.28
N LYS A 202 -22.01 -1.27 13.07
CA LYS A 202 -22.25 -1.23 14.53
C LYS A 202 -23.73 -1.39 14.93
N PRO A 203 -24.71 -0.80 14.21
CA PRO A 203 -26.14 -1.02 14.52
C PRO A 203 -26.62 -2.46 14.34
N LEU A 204 -25.92 -3.25 13.51
CA LEU A 204 -26.27 -4.64 13.20
C LEU A 204 -25.72 -5.64 14.24
N LEU A 205 -24.82 -5.19 15.13
CA LEU A 205 -24.17 -6.03 16.15
C LEU A 205 -24.93 -6.07 17.49
N LYS A 206 -26.12 -5.46 17.54
CA LYS A 206 -26.97 -5.40 18.74
C LYS A 206 -27.83 -6.64 18.89
#